data_62571f49fad4b076be423fb1b5d4cc34
#
_entry.id   62571f49fad4b076be423fb1b5d4cc34
#
_cell.length_a   1.000
_cell.length_b   1.000
_cell.length_c   1.000
_cell.angle_alpha   90.00
_cell.angle_beta   90.00
_cell.angle_gamma   90.00
#
_symmetry.space_group_name_H-M   'P 1'
#
loop_
_entity.id
_entity.type
_entity.pdbx_description
1 polymer ?
#
loop_
_entity_poly.entity_id
_entity_poly.type
_entity_poly.pdbx_seq_one_letter_code
_entity_poly.pdbx_strand_id
1 'polypeptide(L)'
;TTAKGPRIWKTAYYVYTMEYNGHTRNHSGRMKNCTENQLELNIIAEALGRLNKMQKVRIFTGCTHVLNTVNNHWIAQWEKNGWKKSGNRPVKNQELWQQITELMRYHVVTFTDEAHEYSLWHQFCIEKLKEKHNEEQKHFTADKRVLPVPPES
;
A
#
# COMPACT_ATOMS: atom_id res chain seq x y z
N THR A 1 -6.43 7.44 -21.24
CA THR A 1 -6.74 7.14 -21.65
C THR A 1 -7.24 6.21 -22.08
N THR A 2 -7.48 5.62 -21.74
CA THR A 2 -7.91 4.84 -22.47
C THR A 2 -8.61 3.84 -21.85
N ALA A 3 -9.39 3.25 -22.42
CA ALA A 3 -10.21 2.24 -21.95
C ALA A 3 -9.49 0.98 -21.74
N LYS A 4 -8.22 1.03 -21.73
CA LYS A 4 -7.51 -0.20 -21.70
C LYS A 4 -7.25 -0.77 -20.36
N GLY A 5 -7.84 -0.45 -19.36
CA GLY A 5 -7.61 -1.02 -18.05
C GLY A 5 -6.25 -0.66 -17.48
N PRO A 6 -5.94 -1.17 -16.31
CA PRO A 6 -4.72 -0.77 -15.61
C PRO A 6 -3.47 -1.32 -16.27
N ARG A 7 -2.42 -0.57 -16.15
CA ARG A 7 -1.12 -0.98 -16.65
C ARG A 7 -0.57 -2.13 -15.82
N ILE A 8 -0.02 -3.12 -16.50
CA ILE A 8 0.63 -4.24 -15.84
C ILE A 8 2.14 -4.05 -15.92
N TRP A 9 2.78 -4.07 -14.78
CA TRP A 9 4.23 -3.94 -14.70
C TRP A 9 4.85 -5.31 -14.67
N LYS A 10 5.84 -5.53 -15.51
CA LYS A 10 6.55 -6.81 -15.49
C LYS A 10 7.29 -6.99 -14.19
N THR A 11 7.98 -5.96 -13.77
CA THR A 11 8.68 -5.96 -12.49
C THR A 11 8.49 -4.59 -11.86
N ALA A 12 8.01 -4.58 -10.66
CA ALA A 12 7.83 -3.35 -9.89
C ALA A 12 8.71 -3.43 -8.66
N TYR A 13 9.50 -2.41 -8.44
CA TYR A 13 10.31 -2.30 -7.24
C TYR A 13 9.62 -1.37 -6.28
N TYR A 14 9.69 -1.68 -4.99
CA TYR A 14 9.07 -0.83 -4.01
C TYR A 14 9.95 -0.68 -2.78
N VAL A 15 9.71 0.40 -2.06
CA VAL A 15 10.28 0.58 -0.75
C VAL A 15 9.24 1.26 0.11
N TYR A 16 9.21 0.91 1.38
CA TYR A 16 8.39 1.61 2.34
C TYR A 16 9.19 1.81 3.61
N THR A 17 8.79 2.79 4.38
CA THR A 17 9.47 3.17 5.61
C THR A 17 8.53 2.99 6.78
N MET A 18 9.01 2.37 7.83
CA MET A 18 8.28 2.25 9.08
C MET A 18 9.02 3.05 10.14
N GLU A 19 8.27 3.80 10.92
CA GLU A 19 8.84 4.59 11.98
C GLU A 19 8.14 4.30 13.30
N TYR A 20 8.92 4.14 14.35
CA TYR A 20 8.39 3.91 15.67
C TYR A 20 9.34 4.52 16.69
N ASN A 21 8.85 5.44 17.50
CA ASN A 21 9.65 6.10 18.56
C ASN A 21 10.95 6.69 18.02
N GLY A 22 10.87 7.30 16.85
CA GLY A 22 12.06 7.93 16.26
C GLY A 22 13.00 6.96 15.55
N HIS A 23 12.72 5.68 15.60
CA HIS A 23 13.50 4.69 14.85
C HIS A 23 12.83 4.42 13.52
N THR A 24 13.60 4.39 12.46
CA THR A 24 13.07 4.11 11.14
C THR A 24 13.70 2.88 10.55
N ARG A 25 12.92 2.16 9.80
CA ARG A 25 13.39 1.02 9.02
C ARG A 25 12.82 1.09 7.63
N ASN A 26 13.67 0.82 6.65
CA ASN A 26 13.25 0.75 5.28
C ASN A 26 13.17 -0.69 4.85
N HIS A 27 12.13 -1.01 4.14
CA HIS A 27 11.96 -2.34 3.58
C HIS A 27 11.75 -2.19 2.10
N SER A 28 12.35 -3.06 1.33
CA SER A 28 12.22 -3.00 -0.11
C SER A 28 11.93 -4.38 -0.67
N GLY A 29 11.42 -4.42 -1.87
CA GLY A 29 11.16 -5.67 -2.52
C GLY A 29 10.77 -5.43 -3.96
N ARG A 30 10.31 -6.49 -4.59
CA ARG A 30 9.83 -6.38 -5.95
C ARG A 30 8.68 -7.34 -6.15
N MET A 31 7.84 -7.01 -7.09
CA MET A 31 6.67 -7.82 -7.40
C MET A 31 6.58 -7.92 -8.91
N LYS A 32 6.25 -9.09 -9.41
CA LYS A 32 6.20 -9.30 -10.84
C LYS A 32 4.76 -9.35 -11.33
N ASN A 33 4.57 -8.87 -12.54
CA ASN A 33 3.27 -8.98 -13.22
C ASN A 33 2.12 -8.43 -12.39
N CYS A 34 2.25 -7.18 -11.97
CA CYS A 34 1.25 -6.58 -11.09
C CYS A 34 0.78 -5.23 -11.58
N THR A 35 -0.39 -4.84 -11.12
CA THR A 35 -0.89 -3.48 -11.31
C THR A 35 -0.40 -2.61 -10.16
N GLU A 36 -0.56 -1.31 -10.32
CA GLU A 36 -0.21 -0.38 -9.23
C GLU A 36 -1.00 -0.66 -7.97
N ASN A 37 -2.28 -0.95 -8.12
CA ASN A 37 -3.12 -1.21 -6.96
C ASN A 37 -2.71 -2.49 -6.25
N GLN A 38 -2.35 -3.51 -6.99
CA GLN A 38 -1.84 -4.75 -6.39
C GLN A 38 -0.55 -4.49 -5.62
N LEU A 39 0.33 -3.70 -6.19
CA LEU A 39 1.58 -3.36 -5.54
C LEU A 39 1.33 -2.62 -4.23
N GLU A 40 0.46 -1.64 -4.27
CA GLU A 40 0.15 -0.84 -3.09
C GLU A 40 -0.45 -1.71 -1.98
N LEU A 41 -1.39 -2.56 -2.35
CA LEU A 41 -2.04 -3.43 -1.37
C LEU A 41 -1.05 -4.44 -0.79
N ASN A 42 -0.16 -4.94 -1.63
CA ASN A 42 0.86 -5.87 -1.16
C ASN A 42 1.78 -5.20 -0.15
N ILE A 43 2.16 -3.96 -0.39
CA ILE A 43 3.00 -3.21 0.53
C ILE A 43 2.31 -3.02 1.87
N ILE A 44 1.03 -2.64 1.83
CA ILE A 44 0.27 -2.43 3.06
C ILE A 44 0.18 -3.74 3.86
N ALA A 45 -0.15 -4.83 3.19
CA ALA A 45 -0.25 -6.13 3.86
C ALA A 45 1.08 -6.53 4.47
N GLU A 46 2.15 -6.34 3.74
CA GLU A 46 3.47 -6.70 4.22
C GLU A 46 3.86 -5.86 5.43
N ALA A 47 3.64 -4.56 5.35
CA ALA A 47 4.01 -3.65 6.43
C ALA A 47 3.23 -3.97 7.70
N LEU A 48 1.93 -4.16 7.59
CA LEU A 48 1.12 -4.47 8.76
C LEU A 48 1.47 -5.85 9.33
N GLY A 49 1.82 -6.78 8.45
CA GLY A 49 2.20 -8.12 8.88
C GLY A 49 3.52 -8.17 9.63
N ARG A 50 4.33 -7.13 9.57
CA ARG A 50 5.60 -7.08 10.30
C ARG A 50 5.43 -6.69 11.76
N LEU A 51 4.26 -6.23 12.14
CA LEU A 51 4.03 -5.76 13.50
C LEU A 51 3.76 -6.95 14.40
N ASN A 52 4.49 -7.03 15.50
CA ASN A 52 4.41 -8.18 16.43
C ASN A 52 3.30 -8.06 17.43
N LYS A 53 2.87 -6.86 17.72
CA LYS A 53 1.86 -6.61 18.73
C LYS A 53 0.82 -5.70 18.15
N MET A 54 -0.32 -5.62 18.81
CA MET A 54 -1.33 -4.65 18.44
C MET A 54 -0.74 -3.26 18.49
N GLN A 55 -0.87 -2.51 17.43
CA GLN A 55 -0.29 -1.19 17.31
C GLN A 55 -1.30 -0.20 16.79
N LYS A 56 -1.05 1.06 17.11
CA LYS A 56 -1.76 2.16 16.51
C LYS A 56 -0.90 2.62 15.34
N VAL A 57 -1.42 2.53 14.14
CA VAL A 57 -0.63 2.73 12.93
C VAL A 57 -1.26 3.80 12.07
N ARG A 58 -0.44 4.70 11.56
CA ARG A 58 -0.90 5.67 10.57
C ARG A 58 -0.18 5.38 9.28
N ILE A 59 -0.96 5.17 8.22
CA ILE A 59 -0.42 4.85 6.91
C ILE A 59 -0.55 6.08 6.02
N PHE A 60 0.60 6.53 5.50
CA PHE A 60 0.64 7.64 4.59
C PHE A 60 0.72 7.09 3.17
N THR A 61 -0.24 7.40 2.36
CA THR A 61 -0.27 6.89 0.98
C THR A 61 -0.94 7.90 0.06
N GLY A 62 -0.48 7.93 -1.18
CA GLY A 62 -1.14 8.72 -2.21
C GLY A 62 -2.04 7.88 -3.11
N CYS A 63 -2.26 6.64 -2.76
CA CYS A 63 -3.04 5.74 -3.60
C CYS A 63 -4.54 6.04 -3.46
N THR A 64 -5.11 6.59 -4.50
CA THR A 64 -6.52 6.99 -4.50
C THR A 64 -7.43 5.79 -4.27
N HIS A 65 -7.08 4.65 -4.83
CA HIS A 65 -7.89 3.45 -4.66
C HIS A 65 -7.99 3.06 -3.18
N VAL A 66 -6.87 3.07 -2.47
CA VAL A 66 -6.86 2.73 -1.05
C VAL A 66 -7.65 3.75 -0.24
N LEU A 67 -7.39 5.02 -0.49
CA LEU A 67 -8.06 6.07 0.27
C LEU A 67 -9.57 6.06 0.06
N ASN A 68 -10.01 5.89 -1.17
CA ASN A 68 -11.44 5.82 -1.45
C ASN A 68 -12.09 4.60 -0.84
N THR A 69 -11.42 3.48 -0.90
CA THR A 69 -11.96 2.24 -0.34
C THR A 69 -12.21 2.38 1.15
N VAL A 70 -11.23 2.94 1.85
CA VAL A 70 -11.35 3.11 3.29
C VAL A 70 -12.34 4.23 3.65
N ASN A 71 -12.22 5.37 3.00
CA ASN A 71 -13.04 6.53 3.34
C ASN A 71 -14.51 6.33 3.01
N ASN A 72 -14.83 5.55 2.00
CA ASN A 72 -16.20 5.28 1.62
C ASN A 72 -16.76 4.01 2.24
N HIS A 73 -16.00 3.40 3.12
CA HIS A 73 -16.43 2.20 3.84
C HIS A 73 -16.83 1.06 2.89
N TRP A 74 -16.11 0.94 1.79
CA TRP A 74 -16.41 -0.09 0.80
C TRP A 74 -16.15 -1.49 1.33
N ILE A 75 -15.17 -1.64 2.23
CA ILE A 75 -14.86 -2.95 2.80
C ILE A 75 -16.04 -3.54 3.54
N ALA A 76 -16.74 -2.71 4.33
CA ALA A 76 -17.90 -3.17 5.07
C ALA A 76 -19.01 -3.61 4.12
N GLN A 77 -19.19 -2.91 3.02
CA GLN A 77 -20.16 -3.29 2.00
C GLN A 77 -19.78 -4.59 1.32
N TRP A 78 -18.51 -4.76 1.03
CA TRP A 78 -18.03 -5.99 0.41
C TRP A 78 -18.25 -7.19 1.32
N GLU A 79 -17.95 -7.03 2.59
CA GLU A 79 -18.15 -8.11 3.56
C GLU A 79 -19.63 -8.49 3.65
N LYS A 80 -20.48 -7.49 3.67
CA LYS A 80 -21.90 -7.71 3.73
C LYS A 80 -22.41 -8.45 2.50
N ASN A 81 -21.80 -8.23 1.36
CA ASN A 81 -22.22 -8.81 0.10
C ASN A 81 -21.40 -10.02 -0.31
N GLY A 82 -20.67 -10.62 0.61
CA GLY A 82 -19.87 -11.82 0.34
C GLY A 82 -18.70 -11.56 -0.58
N TRP A 83 -18.16 -10.35 -0.57
CA TRP A 83 -17.04 -9.94 -1.39
C TRP A 83 -17.35 -9.98 -2.88
N LYS A 84 -18.58 -9.65 -3.20
CA LYS A 84 -19.02 -9.58 -4.60
C LYS A 84 -19.55 -8.20 -4.93
N LYS A 85 -19.33 -7.82 -6.17
CA LYS A 85 -19.83 -6.56 -6.70
C LYS A 85 -21.12 -6.83 -7.46
N SER A 86 -21.71 -5.79 -8.02
CA SER A 86 -22.88 -5.89 -8.84
C SER A 86 -22.61 -6.93 -9.95
N GLY A 87 -23.62 -7.69 -10.31
CA GLY A 87 -23.51 -8.74 -11.29
C GLY A 87 -22.80 -9.98 -10.78
N ASN A 88 -22.74 -10.12 -9.46
CA ASN A 88 -22.15 -11.31 -8.83
C ASN A 88 -20.66 -11.50 -9.16
N ARG A 89 -19.96 -10.44 -9.53
CA ARG A 89 -18.55 -10.51 -9.83
C ARG A 89 -17.72 -10.34 -8.57
N PRO A 90 -16.58 -11.02 -8.46
CA PRO A 90 -15.76 -10.87 -7.26
C PRO A 90 -15.15 -9.48 -7.19
N VAL A 91 -14.91 -9.02 -5.99
CA VAL A 91 -14.22 -7.77 -5.76
C VAL A 91 -12.80 -7.90 -6.27
N LYS A 92 -12.32 -6.89 -6.97
CA LYS A 92 -10.97 -6.89 -7.50
C LYS A 92 -9.96 -6.88 -6.36
N ASN A 93 -8.93 -7.70 -6.47
CA ASN A 93 -7.90 -7.85 -5.44
C ASN A 93 -8.48 -8.34 -4.10
N GLN A 94 -9.50 -9.17 -4.20
CA GLN A 94 -10.24 -9.64 -3.03
C GLN A 94 -9.34 -10.24 -1.97
N GLU A 95 -8.41 -11.09 -2.35
CA GLU A 95 -7.55 -11.78 -1.38
C GLU A 95 -6.68 -10.79 -0.60
N LEU A 96 -6.11 -9.82 -1.30
CA LEU A 96 -5.29 -8.82 -0.65
C LEU A 96 -6.12 -7.96 0.30
N TRP A 97 -7.31 -7.56 -0.14
CA TRP A 97 -8.17 -6.76 0.71
C TRP A 97 -8.66 -7.53 1.92
N GLN A 98 -8.92 -8.82 1.76
CA GLN A 98 -9.31 -9.66 2.90
C GLN A 98 -8.18 -9.77 3.92
N GLN A 99 -6.97 -9.95 3.44
CA GLN A 99 -5.81 -10.02 4.30
C GLN A 99 -5.59 -8.71 5.05
N ILE A 100 -5.69 -7.58 4.35
CA ILE A 100 -5.54 -6.27 4.97
C ILE A 100 -6.64 -6.04 6.00
N THR A 101 -7.86 -6.44 5.69
CA THR A 101 -8.98 -6.27 6.60
C THR A 101 -8.75 -7.00 7.92
N GLU A 102 -8.23 -8.22 7.86
CA GLU A 102 -7.92 -8.95 9.08
C GLU A 102 -6.85 -8.24 9.89
N LEU A 103 -5.83 -7.72 9.23
CA LEU A 103 -4.77 -7.00 9.92
C LEU A 103 -5.30 -5.69 10.52
N MET A 104 -6.21 -5.03 9.83
CA MET A 104 -6.81 -3.81 10.35
C MET A 104 -7.69 -4.05 11.57
N ARG A 105 -8.23 -5.24 11.70
CA ARG A 105 -9.00 -5.58 12.90
C ARG A 105 -8.11 -5.80 14.10
N TYR A 106 -6.91 -6.26 13.84
CA TYR A 106 -5.95 -6.51 14.92
C TYR A 106 -5.29 -5.24 15.39
N HIS A 107 -5.05 -4.29 14.49
CA HIS A 107 -4.38 -3.02 14.80
C HIS A 107 -5.36 -1.86 14.69
N VAL A 108 -5.00 -0.73 15.27
CA VAL A 108 -5.77 0.49 15.05
C VAL A 108 -5.10 1.24 13.90
N VAL A 109 -5.73 1.22 12.76
CA VAL A 109 -5.11 1.71 11.52
C VAL A 109 -5.88 2.89 10.96
N THR A 110 -5.17 3.97 10.65
CA THR A 110 -5.74 5.10 9.94
C THR A 110 -4.93 5.36 8.69
N PHE A 111 -5.58 5.90 7.69
CA PHE A 111 -4.93 6.20 6.41
C PHE A 111 -5.02 7.69 6.15
N THR A 112 -3.96 8.25 5.60
CA THR A 112 -3.96 9.68 5.30
C THR A 112 -3.10 9.97 4.07
N ASP A 113 -3.44 11.03 3.37
CA ASP A 113 -2.61 11.57 2.31
C ASP A 113 -2.13 12.97 2.67
N GLU A 114 -2.01 13.24 3.96
CA GLU A 114 -1.63 14.54 4.46
C GLU A 114 -0.36 15.03 3.77
N ALA A 115 -0.49 16.09 3.02
CA ALA A 115 0.53 16.47 2.06
C ALA A 115 1.88 16.78 2.69
N HIS A 116 1.88 17.43 3.83
CA HIS A 116 3.12 17.87 4.44
C HIS A 116 4.00 16.71 4.89
N GLU A 117 3.45 15.84 5.71
CA GLU A 117 4.20 14.69 6.21
C GLU A 117 4.46 13.69 5.10
N TYR A 118 3.47 13.50 4.27
CA TYR A 118 3.62 12.56 3.15
C TYR A 118 4.76 12.99 2.23
N SER A 119 4.90 14.29 2.00
CA SER A 119 5.94 14.75 1.09
C SER A 119 7.34 14.42 1.55
N LEU A 120 7.60 14.57 2.84
CA LEU A 120 8.91 14.23 3.39
C LEU A 120 9.22 12.76 3.26
N TRP A 121 8.29 11.92 3.65
CA TRP A 121 8.48 10.48 3.57
C TRP A 121 8.54 10.00 2.13
N HIS A 122 7.74 10.62 1.29
CA HIS A 122 7.70 10.26 -0.13
C HIS A 122 9.05 10.53 -0.79
N GLN A 123 9.63 11.70 -0.51
CA GLN A 123 10.94 12.04 -1.05
C GLN A 123 12.02 11.05 -0.59
N PHE A 124 11.99 10.71 0.66
CA PHE A 124 12.94 9.76 1.21
C PHE A 124 12.82 8.41 0.49
N CYS A 125 11.62 7.94 0.31
CA CYS A 125 11.37 6.69 -0.35
C CYS A 125 11.76 6.73 -1.84
N ILE A 126 11.51 7.85 -2.50
CA ILE A 126 11.92 7.99 -3.89
C ILE A 126 13.42 7.87 -4.03
N GLU A 127 14.14 8.48 -3.12
CA GLU A 127 15.61 8.40 -3.15
C GLU A 127 16.08 6.96 -2.98
N LYS A 128 15.44 6.23 -2.08
CA LYS A 128 15.79 4.83 -1.88
C LYS A 128 15.48 3.98 -3.10
N LEU A 129 14.39 4.26 -3.77
CA LEU A 129 14.04 3.55 -4.99
C LEU A 129 15.04 3.82 -6.10
N LYS A 130 15.52 5.05 -6.21
CA LYS A 130 16.51 5.41 -7.20
C LYS A 130 17.83 4.68 -6.97
N GLU A 131 18.25 4.59 -5.72
CA GLU A 131 19.43 3.84 -5.39
C GLU A 131 19.30 2.38 -5.81
N LYS A 132 18.16 1.79 -5.51
CA LYS A 132 17.90 0.42 -5.86
C LYS A 132 17.88 0.21 -7.35
N HIS A 133 17.26 1.12 -8.08
CA HIS A 133 17.17 1.05 -9.52
C HIS A 133 18.56 1.15 -10.16
N ASN A 134 19.38 2.08 -9.68
CA ASN A 134 20.72 2.25 -10.21
C ASN A 134 21.58 1.02 -9.98
N GLU A 135 21.41 0.40 -8.84
CA GLU A 135 22.13 -0.80 -8.49
C GLU A 135 21.80 -1.96 -9.41
N GLU A 136 20.52 -2.15 -9.65
CA GLU A 136 20.05 -3.30 -10.41
C GLU A 136 19.88 -3.01 -11.88
N GLN A 137 19.90 -1.76 -12.26
CA GLN A 137 19.72 -1.35 -13.64
C GLN A 137 18.44 -1.90 -14.23
N LYS A 138 17.39 -1.90 -13.43
CA LYS A 138 16.13 -2.43 -13.87
C LYS A 138 15.06 -1.39 -13.79
N HIS A 139 14.04 -1.59 -14.57
CA HIS A 139 12.91 -0.72 -14.59
C HIS A 139 12.14 -0.81 -13.27
N PHE A 140 11.71 0.32 -12.71
CA PHE A 140 10.89 0.30 -11.51
C PHE A 140 9.72 1.23 -11.68
N THR A 141 8.69 1.04 -10.85
CA THR A 141 7.52 1.82 -10.94
C THR A 141 7.53 2.87 -9.94
N ALA A 142 6.81 3.45 -9.74
CA ALA A 142 6.16 4.17 -9.01
C ALA A 142 6.74 4.89 -8.02
N ASP A 143 7.49 5.64 -8.43
CA ASP A 143 7.87 6.74 -7.66
C ASP A 143 6.71 7.31 -6.92
N LYS A 144 5.50 7.03 -7.33
CA LYS A 144 4.38 7.58 -6.68
C LYS A 144 3.67 6.65 -5.79
N ARG A 145 4.10 5.43 -5.70
CA ARG A 145 3.38 4.41 -4.94
C ARG A 145 4.15 3.93 -3.76
N VAL A 146 5.05 4.75 -3.32
CA VAL A 146 5.82 4.42 -2.14
C VAL A 146 4.97 4.68 -0.92
N LEU A 147 5.05 3.80 0.04
CA LEU A 147 4.21 3.86 1.22
C LEU A 147 5.04 4.00 2.48
N PRO A 148 5.10 5.18 3.07
CA PRO A 148 5.69 5.30 4.39
C PRO A 148 4.67 4.86 5.43
N VAL A 149 5.14 4.10 6.40
CA VAL A 149 4.25 3.54 7.42
C VAL A 149 4.82 3.82 8.81
N PRO A 150 4.57 4.98 9.35
CA PRO A 150 5.06 5.28 10.70
C PRO A 150 4.09 4.77 11.75
N PRO A 151 4.52 3.84 12.57
CA PRO A 151 3.66 3.41 13.68
C PRO A 151 3.56 4.50 14.72
N GLU A 152 2.43 4.61 15.32
CA GLU A 152 2.24 5.58 16.38
C GLU A 152 2.81 5.06 17.67
N SER A 153 3.44 5.89 18.37
CA SER A 153 3.99 5.49 19.67
C SER A 153 3.05 5.78 20.80
#